data_e9610860f65fa3d789980a94823f4113
#
_entry.id   e9610860f65fa3d789980a94823f4113
#
_cell.length_a   1.000
_cell.length_b   1.000
_cell.length_c   1.000
_cell.angle_alpha   90.00
_cell.angle_beta   90.00
_cell.angle_gamma   90.00
#
_symmetry.space_group_name_H-M   'P 1'
#
loop_
_entity.id
_entity.type
_entity.pdbx_description
1 polymer ?
#
loop_
_entity_poly.entity_id
_entity_poly.type
_entity_poly.pdbx_seq_one_letter_code
_entity_poly.pdbx_strand_id
1 'polypeptide(L)'
;IAEGIALFGDNAWGWRIFSAMAGALALFAGMRALWHASHSRDAVLAYGVLLATGFALFVHARIAMLDVFMAAFFLAALWQVAAACRAQEVARARIHLAAAGFALGCAIASKWNAAPLAPLLGLGFLALRLHAVGFGRVATASDAGPVRGISLIEAALWLGLLPIAIYAASFWPAFQVDGGPFDGLGLIGAQAHMLELQQSVKQGHPYQSTWAQWVLNTRAIWYLYEVTDGAQRGVMLIGNPLTMLLGLAGVAWCTLAAVLQRRVDAGAVAILYAASIGFWIIAA
;
A
#
# COMPACT_ATOMS: atom_id res chain seq x y z
N ILE A 1 -4.04 17.34 -5.49
CA ILE A 1 -3.96 18.77 -5.08
C ILE A 1 -4.67 19.63 -6.10
N ALA A 2 -4.31 19.56 -7.39
CA ALA A 2 -4.91 20.41 -8.44
C ALA A 2 -6.45 20.37 -8.43
N GLU A 3 -7.06 19.19 -8.41
CA GLU A 3 -8.52 19.03 -8.31
C GLU A 3 -9.09 19.65 -7.03
N GLY A 4 -8.37 19.55 -5.91
CA GLY A 4 -8.78 20.15 -4.67
C GLY A 4 -8.79 21.68 -4.75
N ILE A 5 -7.76 22.27 -5.36
CA ILE A 5 -7.68 23.72 -5.61
C ILE A 5 -8.80 24.15 -6.56
N ALA A 6 -9.07 23.38 -7.62
CA ALA A 6 -10.15 23.68 -8.56
C ALA A 6 -11.55 23.70 -7.90
N LEU A 7 -11.79 22.79 -6.94
CA LEU A 7 -13.09 22.67 -6.27
C LEU A 7 -13.25 23.59 -5.04
N PHE A 8 -12.19 23.81 -4.27
CA PHE A 8 -12.25 24.47 -2.96
C PHE A 8 -11.40 25.75 -2.88
N GLY A 9 -10.74 26.13 -3.99
CA GLY A 9 -9.86 27.28 -4.07
C GLY A 9 -8.43 27.00 -3.59
N ASP A 10 -7.52 27.93 -3.88
CA ASP A 10 -6.11 27.87 -3.49
C ASP A 10 -5.92 28.24 -2.01
N ASN A 11 -6.22 27.30 -1.15
CA ASN A 11 -6.18 27.42 0.30
C ASN A 11 -5.90 26.07 0.96
N ALA A 12 -5.79 26.06 2.29
CA ALA A 12 -5.46 24.87 3.06
C ALA A 12 -6.47 23.71 2.87
N TRP A 13 -7.73 23.99 2.55
CA TRP A 13 -8.73 22.97 2.23
C TRP A 13 -8.47 22.36 0.86
N GLY A 14 -8.31 23.20 -0.17
CA GLY A 14 -8.02 22.74 -1.53
C GLY A 14 -6.78 21.85 -1.60
N TRP A 15 -5.75 22.15 -0.83
CA TRP A 15 -4.52 21.36 -0.83
C TRP A 15 -4.63 20.01 -0.11
N ARG A 16 -5.52 19.89 0.88
CA ARG A 16 -5.46 18.79 1.87
C ARG A 16 -6.68 17.89 1.90
N ILE A 17 -7.81 18.30 1.34
CA ILE A 17 -9.07 17.54 1.47
C ILE A 17 -8.92 16.10 0.98
N PHE A 18 -8.34 15.89 -0.20
CA PHE A 18 -8.20 14.55 -0.77
C PHE A 18 -7.19 13.69 -0.01
N SER A 19 -6.12 14.27 0.53
CA SER A 19 -5.18 13.52 1.37
C SER A 19 -5.79 13.15 2.73
N ALA A 20 -6.62 14.01 3.30
CA ALA A 20 -7.39 13.69 4.50
C ALA A 20 -8.41 12.57 4.25
N MET A 21 -9.11 12.62 3.11
CA MET A 21 -10.02 11.53 2.69
C MET A 21 -9.27 10.22 2.45
N ALA A 22 -8.08 10.27 1.82
CA ALA A 22 -7.23 9.09 1.64
C ALA A 22 -6.78 8.52 2.99
N GLY A 23 -6.42 9.36 3.96
CA GLY A 23 -6.10 8.92 5.32
C GLY A 23 -7.27 8.22 6.01
N ALA A 24 -8.48 8.78 5.90
CA ALA A 24 -9.69 8.15 6.42
C ALA A 24 -10.00 6.81 5.70
N LEU A 25 -9.83 6.77 4.38
CA LEU A 25 -9.98 5.53 3.60
C LEU A 25 -8.96 4.47 4.03
N ALA A 26 -7.69 4.85 4.25
CA ALA A 26 -6.65 3.92 4.70
C ALA A 26 -7.03 3.29 6.05
N LEU A 27 -7.47 4.12 7.01
CA LEU A 27 -7.92 3.64 8.31
C LEU A 27 -9.12 2.69 8.17
N PHE A 28 -10.14 3.10 7.45
CA PHE A 28 -11.35 2.30 7.22
C PHE A 28 -11.04 0.98 6.50
N ALA A 29 -10.28 1.04 5.41
CA ALA A 29 -9.94 -0.13 4.61
C ALA A 29 -9.11 -1.15 5.39
N GLY A 30 -8.13 -0.69 6.19
CA GLY A 30 -7.35 -1.56 7.05
C GLY A 30 -8.21 -2.24 8.11
N MET A 31 -9.11 -1.51 8.76
CA MET A 31 -10.08 -2.08 9.71
C MET A 31 -11.00 -3.11 9.04
N ARG A 32 -11.47 -2.84 7.81
CA ARG A 32 -12.30 -3.77 7.04
C ARG A 32 -11.54 -5.02 6.61
N ALA A 33 -10.28 -4.87 6.18
CA ALA A 33 -9.40 -6.01 5.87
C ALA A 33 -9.24 -6.94 7.08
N LEU A 34 -8.92 -6.36 8.23
CA LEU A 34 -8.75 -7.12 9.47
C LEU A 34 -10.07 -7.75 9.95
N TRP A 35 -11.22 -7.07 9.77
CA TRP A 35 -12.52 -7.66 10.07
C TRP A 35 -12.79 -8.92 9.25
N HIS A 36 -12.57 -8.87 7.94
CA HIS A 36 -12.75 -10.04 7.08
C HIS A 36 -11.75 -11.17 7.38
N ALA A 37 -10.55 -10.82 7.86
CA ALA A 37 -9.54 -11.81 8.23
C ALA A 37 -9.82 -12.47 9.59
N SER A 38 -10.19 -11.69 10.62
CA SER A 38 -10.21 -12.14 12.01
C SER A 38 -11.60 -12.33 12.63
N HIS A 39 -12.63 -11.59 12.14
CA HIS A 39 -13.95 -11.45 12.77
C HIS A 39 -13.92 -11.01 14.25
N SER A 40 -12.81 -10.43 14.70
CA SER A 40 -12.63 -9.94 16.06
C SER A 40 -12.85 -8.42 16.12
N ARG A 41 -13.88 -8.00 16.87
CA ARG A 41 -14.16 -6.57 17.10
C ARG A 41 -13.02 -5.88 17.83
N ASP A 42 -12.49 -6.54 18.85
CA ASP A 42 -11.42 -5.99 19.68
C ASP A 42 -10.13 -5.80 18.89
N ALA A 43 -9.77 -6.78 18.03
CA ALA A 43 -8.62 -6.65 17.15
C ALA A 43 -8.78 -5.48 16.15
N VAL A 44 -9.98 -5.31 15.57
CA VAL A 44 -10.28 -4.22 14.64
C VAL A 44 -10.23 -2.86 15.34
N LEU A 45 -10.80 -2.74 16.53
CA LEU A 45 -10.76 -1.49 17.29
C LEU A 45 -9.33 -1.16 17.74
N ALA A 46 -8.59 -2.14 18.27
CA ALA A 46 -7.19 -1.96 18.64
C ALA A 46 -6.34 -1.51 17.43
N TYR A 47 -6.50 -2.16 16.26
CA TYR A 47 -5.84 -1.76 15.03
C TYR A 47 -6.20 -0.32 14.64
N GLY A 48 -7.48 0.04 14.70
CA GLY A 48 -7.94 1.38 14.36
C GLY A 48 -7.30 2.46 15.26
N VAL A 49 -7.25 2.21 16.57
CA VAL A 49 -6.59 3.12 17.53
C VAL A 49 -5.08 3.19 17.27
N LEU A 50 -4.39 2.06 17.11
CA LEU A 50 -2.95 2.02 16.86
C LEU A 50 -2.58 2.73 15.56
N LEU A 51 -3.36 2.54 14.48
CA LEU A 51 -3.11 3.19 13.21
C LEU A 51 -3.38 4.70 13.27
N ALA A 52 -4.48 5.12 13.89
CA ALA A 52 -4.84 6.53 14.05
C ALA A 52 -3.82 7.29 14.92
N THR A 53 -3.27 6.64 15.95
CA THR A 53 -2.28 7.23 16.86
C THR A 53 -0.84 6.99 16.44
N GLY A 54 -0.61 6.27 15.34
CA GLY A 54 0.72 5.89 14.83
C GLY A 54 1.55 7.07 14.28
N PHE A 55 0.97 8.25 14.14
CA PHE A 55 1.50 9.51 13.60
C PHE A 55 1.77 9.48 12.10
N ALA A 56 2.31 8.42 11.52
CA ALA A 56 2.66 8.35 10.11
C ALA A 56 1.45 8.66 9.20
N LEU A 57 0.35 7.95 9.39
CA LEU A 57 -0.87 8.19 8.61
C LEU A 57 -1.40 9.62 8.83
N PHE A 58 -1.41 10.08 10.08
CA PHE A 58 -1.91 11.41 10.44
C PHE A 58 -1.09 12.53 9.78
N VAL A 59 0.24 12.46 9.86
CA VAL A 59 1.13 13.48 9.28
C VAL A 59 0.98 13.51 7.76
N HIS A 60 1.09 12.34 7.09
CA HIS A 60 0.98 12.26 5.63
C HIS A 60 -0.38 12.71 5.10
N ALA A 61 -1.46 12.44 5.83
CA ALA A 61 -2.80 12.92 5.48
C ALA A 61 -2.93 14.45 5.56
N ARG A 62 -2.12 15.12 6.38
CA ARG A 62 -2.17 16.58 6.57
C ARG A 62 -1.26 17.37 5.64
N ILE A 63 -0.19 16.77 5.14
CA ILE A 63 0.80 17.45 4.27
C ILE A 63 0.68 17.02 2.81
N ALA A 64 -0.38 16.31 2.44
CA ALA A 64 -0.69 15.87 1.07
C ALA A 64 0.43 15.05 0.41
N MET A 65 1.12 14.19 1.17
CA MET A 65 2.13 13.28 0.63
C MET A 65 1.50 12.14 -0.17
N LEU A 66 2.20 11.70 -1.21
CA LEU A 66 1.76 10.57 -2.05
C LEU A 66 1.62 9.26 -1.27
N ASP A 67 2.35 9.13 -0.16
CA ASP A 67 2.33 7.95 0.72
C ASP A 67 0.95 7.64 1.27
N VAL A 68 0.14 8.63 1.59
CA VAL A 68 -1.21 8.40 2.12
C VAL A 68 -2.14 7.82 1.06
N PHE A 69 -2.02 8.23 -0.21
CA PHE A 69 -2.81 7.68 -1.31
C PHE A 69 -2.38 6.24 -1.62
N MET A 70 -1.07 6.00 -1.69
CA MET A 70 -0.52 4.66 -1.84
C MET A 70 -1.02 3.71 -0.74
N ALA A 71 -0.93 4.12 0.52
CA ALA A 71 -1.38 3.33 1.66
C ALA A 71 -2.90 3.08 1.62
N ALA A 72 -3.69 4.09 1.28
CA ALA A 72 -5.14 3.98 1.16
C ALA A 72 -5.55 2.94 0.11
N PHE A 73 -4.98 3.03 -1.07
CA PHE A 73 -5.29 2.09 -2.15
C PHE A 73 -4.74 0.69 -1.87
N PHE A 74 -3.56 0.56 -1.30
CA PHE A 74 -3.02 -0.76 -0.93
C PHE A 74 -3.85 -1.45 0.15
N LEU A 75 -4.25 -0.72 1.20
CA LEU A 75 -5.14 -1.25 2.24
C LEU A 75 -6.54 -1.55 1.70
N ALA A 76 -7.06 -0.74 0.75
CA ALA A 76 -8.29 -1.05 0.05
C ALA A 76 -8.18 -2.36 -0.75
N ALA A 77 -7.05 -2.60 -1.43
CA ALA A 77 -6.82 -3.85 -2.13
C ALA A 77 -6.79 -5.06 -1.17
N LEU A 78 -6.11 -4.95 -0.03
CA LEU A 78 -6.12 -5.97 1.02
C LEU A 78 -7.54 -6.25 1.53
N TRP A 79 -8.33 -5.20 1.80
CA TRP A 79 -9.72 -5.35 2.16
C TRP A 79 -10.51 -6.12 1.11
N GLN A 80 -10.40 -5.72 -0.15
CA GLN A 80 -11.15 -6.34 -1.24
C GLN A 80 -10.75 -7.82 -1.45
N VAL A 81 -9.46 -8.16 -1.37
CA VAL A 81 -9.02 -9.57 -1.41
C VAL A 81 -9.60 -10.37 -0.22
N ALA A 82 -9.54 -9.81 0.98
CA ALA A 82 -10.11 -10.46 2.17
C ALA A 82 -11.63 -10.65 2.05
N ALA A 83 -12.35 -9.68 1.46
CA ALA A 83 -13.78 -9.77 1.18
C ALA A 83 -14.08 -10.82 0.10
N ALA A 84 -13.26 -10.92 -0.95
CA ALA A 84 -13.40 -11.94 -1.98
C ALA A 84 -13.28 -13.36 -1.41
N CYS A 85 -12.34 -13.58 -0.48
CA CYS A 85 -12.19 -14.87 0.22
C CYS A 85 -13.42 -15.27 1.06
N ARG A 86 -14.26 -14.30 1.42
CA ARG A 86 -15.49 -14.50 2.22
C ARG A 86 -16.77 -14.47 1.40
N ALA A 87 -16.69 -14.11 0.12
CA ALA A 87 -17.84 -14.02 -0.75
C ALA A 87 -18.51 -15.40 -0.94
N GLN A 88 -19.84 -15.45 -0.78
CA GLN A 88 -20.62 -16.65 -0.99
C GLN A 88 -20.97 -16.88 -2.47
N GLU A 89 -21.04 -15.80 -3.23
CA GLU A 89 -21.35 -15.78 -4.65
C GLU A 89 -20.12 -15.46 -5.49
N VAL A 90 -19.91 -16.20 -6.56
CA VAL A 90 -18.77 -16.01 -7.48
C VAL A 90 -18.81 -14.61 -8.11
N ALA A 91 -20.00 -14.09 -8.43
CA ALA A 91 -20.12 -12.74 -8.99
C ALA A 91 -19.61 -11.67 -8.02
N ARG A 92 -19.91 -11.79 -6.73
CA ARG A 92 -19.40 -10.88 -5.70
C ARG A 92 -17.88 -11.03 -5.53
N ALA A 93 -17.38 -12.26 -5.56
CA ALA A 93 -15.95 -12.52 -5.51
C ALA A 93 -15.19 -11.82 -6.66
N ARG A 94 -15.74 -11.87 -7.88
CA ARG A 94 -15.19 -11.17 -9.06
C ARG A 94 -15.17 -9.66 -8.88
N ILE A 95 -16.25 -9.07 -8.39
CA ILE A 95 -16.32 -7.63 -8.12
C ILE A 95 -15.24 -7.23 -7.11
N HIS A 96 -15.08 -8.00 -6.03
CA HIS A 96 -14.05 -7.72 -5.03
C HIS A 96 -12.64 -7.88 -5.60
N LEU A 97 -12.36 -8.92 -6.41
CA LEU A 97 -11.05 -9.08 -7.03
C LEU A 97 -10.75 -7.99 -8.07
N ALA A 98 -11.75 -7.59 -8.87
CA ALA A 98 -11.61 -6.46 -9.78
C ALA A 98 -11.32 -5.15 -9.03
N ALA A 99 -12.05 -4.88 -7.94
CA ALA A 99 -11.80 -3.73 -7.08
C ALA A 99 -10.41 -3.78 -6.42
N ALA A 100 -9.94 -4.97 -6.04
CA ALA A 100 -8.59 -5.16 -5.53
C ALA A 100 -7.53 -4.83 -6.58
N GLY A 101 -7.67 -5.34 -7.80
CA GLY A 101 -6.75 -5.07 -8.90
C GLY A 101 -6.72 -3.59 -9.29
N PHE A 102 -7.89 -2.95 -9.36
CA PHE A 102 -7.98 -1.50 -9.58
C PHE A 102 -7.22 -0.72 -8.50
N ALA A 103 -7.48 -1.05 -7.23
CA ALA A 103 -6.82 -0.39 -6.10
C ALA A 103 -5.30 -0.62 -6.10
N LEU A 104 -4.81 -1.82 -6.45
CA LEU A 104 -3.37 -2.10 -6.61
C LEU A 104 -2.74 -1.22 -7.69
N GLY A 105 -3.39 -1.08 -8.86
CA GLY A 105 -2.92 -0.20 -9.93
C GLY A 105 -2.84 1.26 -9.47
N CYS A 106 -3.86 1.75 -8.76
CA CYS A 106 -3.87 3.09 -8.18
C CYS A 106 -2.77 3.26 -7.10
N ALA A 107 -2.50 2.23 -6.30
CA ALA A 107 -1.42 2.27 -5.31
C ALA A 107 -0.05 2.45 -5.97
N ILE A 108 0.25 1.67 -7.02
CA ILE A 108 1.50 1.78 -7.80
C ILE A 108 1.58 3.14 -8.50
N ALA A 109 0.47 3.62 -9.08
CA ALA A 109 0.39 4.93 -9.73
C ALA A 109 0.61 6.09 -8.75
N SER A 110 0.20 5.93 -7.50
CA SER A 110 0.46 6.92 -6.45
C SER A 110 1.92 6.97 -6.04
N LYS A 111 2.57 5.83 -5.87
CA LYS A 111 3.99 5.75 -5.50
C LYS A 111 4.56 4.36 -5.82
N TRP A 112 5.72 4.31 -6.49
CA TRP A 112 6.38 3.07 -6.89
C TRP A 112 6.72 2.12 -5.74
N ASN A 113 6.77 2.63 -4.52
CA ASN A 113 6.99 1.79 -3.32
C ASN A 113 5.90 0.71 -3.13
N ALA A 114 4.74 0.84 -3.78
CA ALA A 114 3.73 -0.21 -3.80
C ALA A 114 4.07 -1.36 -4.76
N ALA A 115 4.92 -1.13 -5.78
CA ALA A 115 5.22 -2.11 -6.82
C ALA A 115 5.81 -3.43 -6.27
N PRO A 116 6.77 -3.45 -5.32
CA PRO A 116 7.28 -4.70 -4.75
C PRO A 116 6.26 -5.43 -3.85
N LEU A 117 5.25 -4.73 -3.34
CA LEU A 117 4.22 -5.31 -2.46
C LEU A 117 3.00 -5.82 -3.23
N ALA A 118 2.66 -5.22 -4.36
CA ALA A 118 1.48 -5.56 -5.14
C ALA A 118 1.43 -7.04 -5.59
N PRO A 119 2.54 -7.64 -6.08
CA PRO A 119 2.56 -9.05 -6.45
C PRO A 119 2.26 -10.02 -5.32
N LEU A 120 2.48 -9.62 -4.05
CA LEU A 120 2.28 -10.50 -2.89
C LEU A 120 0.83 -10.97 -2.75
N LEU A 121 -0.15 -10.18 -3.22
CA LEU A 121 -1.55 -10.59 -3.17
C LEU A 121 -1.82 -11.74 -4.16
N GLY A 122 -1.30 -11.64 -5.38
CA GLY A 122 -1.39 -12.70 -6.37
C GLY A 122 -0.59 -13.94 -5.98
N LEU A 123 0.63 -13.76 -5.46
CA LEU A 123 1.47 -14.83 -4.94
C LEU A 123 0.84 -15.52 -3.73
N GLY A 124 0.20 -14.77 -2.84
CA GLY A 124 -0.59 -15.30 -1.74
C GLY A 124 -1.76 -16.15 -2.22
N PHE A 125 -2.48 -15.69 -3.24
CA PHE A 125 -3.52 -16.48 -3.88
C PHE A 125 -2.97 -17.79 -4.44
N LEU A 126 -1.86 -17.74 -5.17
CA LEU A 126 -1.18 -18.92 -5.71
C LEU A 126 -0.75 -19.89 -4.61
N ALA A 127 -0.10 -19.39 -3.56
CA ALA A 127 0.37 -20.22 -2.45
C ALA A 127 -0.78 -20.94 -1.73
N LEU A 128 -1.87 -20.23 -1.44
CA LEU A 128 -3.06 -20.82 -0.83
C LEU A 128 -3.75 -21.83 -1.75
N ARG A 129 -3.76 -21.58 -3.06
CA ARG A 129 -4.28 -22.52 -4.06
C ARG A 129 -3.42 -23.78 -4.14
N LEU A 130 -2.09 -23.61 -4.20
CA LEU A 130 -1.16 -24.76 -4.19
C LEU A 130 -1.33 -25.62 -2.93
N HIS A 131 -1.50 -24.98 -1.79
CA HIS A 131 -1.76 -25.68 -0.53
C HIS A 131 -3.08 -26.47 -0.57
N ALA A 132 -4.13 -25.91 -1.19
CA ALA A 132 -5.46 -26.52 -1.22
C ALA A 132 -5.58 -27.69 -2.21
N VAL A 133 -4.93 -27.64 -3.39
CA VAL A 133 -5.15 -28.58 -4.50
C VAL A 133 -3.90 -29.24 -5.06
N GLY A 134 -2.71 -28.84 -4.61
CA GLY A 134 -1.44 -29.33 -5.12
C GLY A 134 -1.09 -28.84 -6.53
N PHE A 135 0.11 -29.17 -7.01
CA PHE A 135 0.63 -28.69 -8.31
C PHE A 135 -0.20 -29.18 -9.51
N GLY A 136 -0.72 -30.40 -9.48
CA GLY A 136 -1.42 -30.99 -10.63
C GLY A 136 -2.74 -30.29 -10.99
N ARG A 137 -3.41 -29.65 -10.03
CA ARG A 137 -4.70 -29.00 -10.22
C ARG A 137 -4.68 -27.47 -10.02
N VAL A 138 -3.52 -26.88 -9.73
CA VAL A 138 -3.40 -25.47 -9.34
C VAL A 138 -3.98 -24.49 -10.38
N ALA A 139 -3.76 -24.77 -11.68
CA ALA A 139 -4.21 -23.90 -12.77
C ALA A 139 -5.70 -24.03 -13.07
N THR A 140 -6.25 -25.24 -12.99
CA THR A 140 -7.59 -25.59 -13.49
C THR A 140 -8.65 -25.65 -12.40
N ALA A 141 -8.26 -25.92 -11.13
CA ALA A 141 -9.23 -26.00 -10.05
C ALA A 141 -9.89 -24.65 -9.80
N SER A 142 -11.21 -24.61 -9.84
CA SER A 142 -12.04 -23.46 -9.43
C SER A 142 -12.91 -23.75 -8.21
N ASP A 143 -13.00 -25.02 -7.83
CA ASP A 143 -13.84 -25.55 -6.75
C ASP A 143 -13.23 -25.38 -5.34
N ALA A 144 -11.95 -25.02 -5.25
CA ALA A 144 -11.20 -24.92 -4.01
C ALA A 144 -10.72 -23.49 -3.70
N GLY A 145 -10.30 -23.27 -2.44
CA GLY A 145 -9.81 -22.00 -1.96
C GLY A 145 -8.59 -21.42 -2.70
N PRO A 146 -8.20 -20.15 -2.44
CA PRO A 146 -8.75 -19.28 -1.39
C PRO A 146 -10.10 -18.64 -1.73
N VAL A 147 -10.45 -18.52 -3.03
CA VAL A 147 -11.72 -17.99 -3.51
C VAL A 147 -12.40 -19.04 -4.39
N ARG A 148 -13.54 -19.58 -3.94
CA ARG A 148 -14.28 -20.58 -4.69
C ARG A 148 -14.87 -19.97 -5.97
N GLY A 149 -14.87 -20.73 -7.05
CA GLY A 149 -15.38 -20.31 -8.36
C GLY A 149 -14.41 -19.45 -9.17
N ILE A 150 -13.22 -19.15 -8.66
CA ILE A 150 -12.19 -18.35 -9.35
C ILE A 150 -11.00 -19.26 -9.68
N SER A 151 -10.64 -19.37 -10.95
CA SER A 151 -9.43 -20.08 -11.38
C SER A 151 -8.16 -19.27 -11.10
N LEU A 152 -6.99 -19.92 -11.19
CA LEU A 152 -5.72 -19.20 -11.07
C LEU A 152 -5.53 -18.19 -12.21
N ILE A 153 -5.94 -18.54 -13.42
CA ILE A 153 -5.86 -17.65 -14.59
C ILE A 153 -6.74 -16.40 -14.36
N GLU A 154 -7.95 -16.60 -13.88
CA GLU A 154 -8.85 -15.49 -13.55
C GLU A 154 -8.27 -14.61 -12.43
N ALA A 155 -7.68 -15.20 -11.39
CA ALA A 155 -7.01 -14.46 -10.34
C ALA A 155 -5.79 -13.66 -10.87
N ALA A 156 -5.03 -14.22 -11.81
CA ALA A 156 -3.91 -13.53 -12.45
C ALA A 156 -4.38 -12.36 -13.33
N LEU A 157 -5.55 -12.45 -13.96
CA LEU A 157 -6.15 -11.32 -14.67
C LEU A 157 -6.49 -10.17 -13.70
N TRP A 158 -7.14 -10.48 -12.57
CA TRP A 158 -7.57 -9.45 -11.62
C TRP A 158 -6.41 -8.89 -10.79
N LEU A 159 -5.50 -9.73 -10.28
CA LEU A 159 -4.44 -9.31 -9.34
C LEU A 159 -3.07 -9.10 -10.02
N GLY A 160 -2.95 -9.39 -11.31
CA GLY A 160 -1.74 -9.20 -12.10
C GLY A 160 -1.95 -8.23 -13.26
N LEU A 161 -2.75 -8.61 -14.26
CA LEU A 161 -2.90 -7.81 -15.47
C LEU A 161 -3.65 -6.50 -15.21
N LEU A 162 -4.75 -6.52 -14.46
CA LEU A 162 -5.56 -5.31 -14.20
C LEU A 162 -4.76 -4.21 -13.47
N PRO A 163 -3.98 -4.49 -12.41
CA PRO A 163 -3.12 -3.47 -11.80
C PRO A 163 -2.16 -2.82 -12.78
N ILE A 164 -1.53 -3.60 -13.66
CA ILE A 164 -0.62 -3.10 -14.70
C ILE A 164 -1.37 -2.21 -15.69
N ALA A 165 -2.56 -2.61 -16.12
CA ALA A 165 -3.38 -1.83 -17.04
C ALA A 165 -3.82 -0.49 -16.42
N ILE A 166 -4.25 -0.48 -15.15
CA ILE A 166 -4.62 0.74 -14.43
C ILE A 166 -3.41 1.65 -14.23
N TYR A 167 -2.26 1.09 -13.84
CA TYR A 167 -1.02 1.84 -13.74
C TYR A 167 -0.65 2.49 -15.09
N ALA A 168 -0.65 1.71 -16.18
CA ALA A 168 -0.35 2.23 -17.52
C ALA A 168 -1.34 3.32 -17.96
N ALA A 169 -2.63 3.12 -17.70
CA ALA A 169 -3.67 4.09 -18.01
C ALA A 169 -3.50 5.41 -17.25
N SER A 170 -2.91 5.40 -16.06
CA SER A 170 -2.68 6.62 -15.28
C SER A 170 -1.70 7.60 -15.93
N PHE A 171 -0.86 7.13 -16.85
CA PHE A 171 0.06 7.98 -17.63
C PHE A 171 -0.59 8.63 -18.85
N TRP A 172 -1.75 8.13 -19.27
CA TRP A 172 -2.41 8.62 -20.49
C TRP A 172 -2.59 10.16 -20.54
N PRO A 173 -3.08 10.82 -19.47
CA PRO A 173 -3.21 12.28 -19.50
C PRO A 173 -1.87 13.00 -19.64
N ALA A 174 -0.79 12.47 -19.07
CA ALA A 174 0.53 13.10 -19.13
C ALA A 174 1.15 13.07 -20.53
N PHE A 175 0.79 12.08 -21.36
CA PHE A 175 1.23 12.02 -22.76
C PHE A 175 0.46 12.96 -23.69
N GLN A 176 -0.60 13.62 -23.21
CA GLN A 176 -1.38 14.58 -24.01
C GLN A 176 -0.93 16.03 -23.77
N VAL A 177 0.10 16.24 -22.96
CA VAL A 177 0.60 17.59 -22.63
C VAL A 177 1.80 17.90 -23.50
N ASP A 178 1.60 18.76 -24.51
CA ASP A 178 2.65 19.23 -25.41
C ASP A 178 3.76 19.95 -24.62
N GLY A 179 5.01 19.59 -24.85
CA GLY A 179 6.14 20.14 -24.11
C GLY A 179 6.22 19.68 -22.65
N GLY A 180 5.39 18.71 -22.25
CA GLY A 180 5.43 18.10 -20.93
C GLY A 180 6.64 17.17 -20.73
N PRO A 181 6.88 16.70 -19.48
CA PRO A 181 8.05 15.88 -19.17
C PRO A 181 8.05 14.51 -19.88
N PHE A 182 6.93 14.08 -20.43
CA PHE A 182 6.79 12.81 -21.15
C PHE A 182 6.42 13.00 -22.63
N ASP A 183 6.54 14.22 -23.14
CA ASP A 183 6.27 14.53 -24.54
C ASP A 183 7.21 13.72 -25.47
N GLY A 184 6.63 13.09 -26.48
CA GLY A 184 7.34 12.20 -27.39
C GLY A 184 7.79 10.86 -26.80
N LEU A 185 7.51 10.59 -25.50
CA LEU A 185 7.83 9.32 -24.85
C LEU A 185 6.62 8.39 -24.85
N GLY A 186 6.86 7.10 -25.13
CA GLY A 186 5.88 6.06 -24.82
C GLY A 186 5.96 5.65 -23.33
N LEU A 187 5.05 4.76 -22.91
CA LEU A 187 5.00 4.30 -21.53
C LEU A 187 6.35 3.78 -21.03
N ILE A 188 7.06 2.96 -21.79
CA ILE A 188 8.38 2.41 -21.40
C ILE A 188 9.42 3.52 -21.31
N GLY A 189 9.43 4.46 -22.27
CA GLY A 189 10.35 5.61 -22.23
C GLY A 189 10.12 6.50 -21.01
N ALA A 190 8.86 6.74 -20.65
CA ALA A 190 8.51 7.48 -19.43
C ALA A 190 9.03 6.79 -18.15
N GLN A 191 8.91 5.45 -18.06
CA GLN A 191 9.47 4.71 -16.92
C GLN A 191 10.99 4.81 -16.85
N ALA A 192 11.67 4.68 -18.00
CA ALA A 192 13.13 4.82 -18.06
C ALA A 192 13.57 6.23 -17.64
N HIS A 193 12.88 7.27 -18.13
CA HIS A 193 13.15 8.65 -17.76
C HIS A 193 12.92 8.91 -16.26
N MET A 194 11.83 8.40 -15.68
CA MET A 194 11.58 8.52 -14.24
C MET A 194 12.65 7.81 -13.40
N LEU A 195 13.14 6.65 -13.84
CA LEU A 195 14.21 5.93 -13.18
C LEU A 195 15.54 6.70 -13.23
N GLU A 196 15.86 7.28 -14.39
CA GLU A 196 17.04 8.14 -14.56
C GLU A 196 16.99 9.35 -13.63
N LEU A 197 15.84 10.03 -13.56
CA LEU A 197 15.64 11.14 -12.62
C LEU A 197 15.84 10.70 -11.15
N GLN A 198 15.31 9.54 -10.77
CA GLN A 198 15.49 9.01 -9.43
C GLN A 198 16.97 8.73 -9.11
N GLN A 199 17.74 8.23 -10.08
CA GLN A 199 19.17 7.93 -9.93
C GLN A 199 20.07 9.17 -10.03
N SER A 200 19.56 10.29 -10.52
CA SER A 200 20.31 11.54 -10.64
C SER A 200 20.60 12.22 -9.29
N VAL A 201 19.83 11.89 -8.26
CA VAL A 201 19.99 12.42 -6.89
C VAL A 201 21.15 11.69 -6.21
N LYS A 202 22.37 12.24 -6.35
CA LYS A 202 23.61 11.63 -5.81
C LYS A 202 24.03 12.15 -4.43
N GLN A 203 23.51 13.29 -4.00
CA GLN A 203 23.87 13.87 -2.72
C GLN A 203 22.89 13.40 -1.63
N GLY A 204 23.45 12.83 -0.56
CA GLY A 204 22.67 12.48 0.62
C GLY A 204 22.10 13.74 1.30
N HIS A 205 20.84 13.72 1.64
CA HIS A 205 20.23 14.81 2.39
C HIS A 205 20.67 14.76 3.87
N PRO A 206 20.98 15.90 4.55
CA PRO A 206 21.41 15.91 5.95
C PRO A 206 20.43 15.20 6.91
N TYR A 207 19.15 15.18 6.54
CA TYR A 207 18.08 14.51 7.30
C TYR A 207 17.72 13.12 6.76
N GLN A 208 18.52 12.56 5.85
CA GLN A 208 18.30 11.21 5.34
C GLN A 208 18.35 10.20 6.49
N SER A 209 17.42 9.25 6.47
CA SER A 209 17.31 8.17 7.46
C SER A 209 17.39 6.81 6.77
N THR A 210 17.87 5.80 7.50
CA THR A 210 18.01 4.43 7.02
C THR A 210 16.85 3.55 7.48
N TRP A 211 16.65 2.41 6.81
CA TRP A 211 15.61 1.45 7.18
C TRP A 211 15.71 1.00 8.67
N ALA A 212 16.91 0.82 9.19
CA ALA A 212 17.11 0.45 10.59
C ALA A 212 16.61 1.53 11.56
N GLN A 213 16.85 2.80 11.21
CA GLN A 213 16.34 3.93 12.00
C GLN A 213 14.82 4.04 11.94
N TRP A 214 14.16 3.63 10.83
CA TRP A 214 12.70 3.57 10.75
C TRP A 214 12.14 2.47 11.64
N VAL A 215 12.70 1.26 11.56
CA VAL A 215 12.26 0.11 12.37
C VAL A 215 12.41 0.41 13.85
N LEU A 216 13.54 1.00 14.26
CA LEU A 216 13.83 1.33 15.66
C LEU A 216 13.27 2.69 16.10
N ASN A 217 12.67 3.45 15.16
CA ASN A 217 12.13 4.79 15.43
C ASN A 217 13.12 5.76 16.07
N THR A 218 14.39 5.71 15.65
CA THR A 218 15.48 6.48 16.26
C THR A 218 15.80 7.78 15.56
N ARG A 219 15.23 8.02 14.37
CA ARG A 219 15.46 9.25 13.60
C ARG A 219 14.17 9.75 12.95
N ALA A 220 13.84 11.02 13.21
CA ALA A 220 12.71 11.69 12.59
C ALA A 220 13.00 12.04 11.13
N ILE A 221 11.96 12.08 10.30
CA ILE A 221 11.97 12.63 8.96
C ILE A 221 11.49 14.08 9.03
N TRP A 222 12.29 15.02 8.56
CA TRP A 222 11.94 16.44 8.49
C TRP A 222 11.40 16.75 7.10
N TYR A 223 10.14 17.21 7.02
CA TYR A 223 9.52 17.68 5.79
C TYR A 223 9.65 19.20 5.61
N LEU A 224 9.72 19.92 6.70
CA LEU A 224 9.88 21.37 6.73
C LEU A 224 10.63 21.75 7.98
N TYR A 225 11.56 22.70 7.88
CA TYR A 225 12.23 23.33 8.99
C TYR A 225 12.74 24.70 8.55
N GLU A 226 11.95 25.75 8.81
CA GLU A 226 12.23 27.12 8.34
C GLU A 226 11.73 28.19 9.32
N VAL A 227 12.23 29.41 9.16
CA VAL A 227 11.72 30.58 9.87
C VAL A 227 10.57 31.17 9.03
N THR A 228 9.38 31.20 9.59
CA THR A 228 8.18 31.76 8.96
C THR A 228 7.47 32.64 9.99
N ASP A 229 7.11 33.88 9.60
CA ASP A 229 6.44 34.86 10.47
C ASP A 229 7.22 35.11 11.79
N GLY A 230 8.56 35.17 11.73
CA GLY A 230 9.41 35.41 12.89
C GLY A 230 9.52 34.25 13.88
N ALA A 231 8.96 33.08 13.57
CA ALA A 231 9.03 31.89 14.39
C ALA A 231 9.67 30.72 13.63
N GLN A 232 10.46 29.91 14.32
CA GLN A 232 10.97 28.64 13.77
C GLN A 232 9.80 27.65 13.69
N ARG A 233 9.51 27.18 12.47
CA ARG A 233 8.43 26.22 12.21
C ARG A 233 8.98 24.97 11.59
N GLY A 234 8.37 23.83 11.90
CA GLY A 234 8.76 22.53 11.33
C GLY A 234 7.62 21.56 11.21
N VAL A 235 7.71 20.69 10.22
CA VAL A 235 6.89 19.51 10.07
C VAL A 235 7.79 18.29 10.12
N MET A 236 7.60 17.49 11.15
CA MET A 236 8.40 16.32 11.45
C MET A 236 7.54 15.09 11.55
N LEU A 237 8.02 13.98 11.00
CA LEU A 237 7.47 12.65 11.20
C LEU A 237 8.42 11.82 12.06
N ILE A 238 7.94 11.40 13.20
CA ILE A 238 8.49 10.30 13.98
C ILE A 238 7.34 9.34 14.28
N GLY A 239 7.59 8.04 14.29
CA GLY A 239 6.57 7.06 14.67
C GLY A 239 6.21 7.20 16.15
N ASN A 240 4.98 6.89 16.51
CA ASN A 240 4.62 6.79 17.93
C ASN A 240 5.42 5.63 18.56
N PRO A 241 6.28 5.86 19.57
CA PRO A 241 7.15 4.82 20.13
C PRO A 241 6.38 3.61 20.64
N LEU A 242 5.23 3.82 21.25
CA LEU A 242 4.41 2.74 21.78
C LEU A 242 3.87 1.85 20.66
N THR A 243 3.31 2.45 19.60
CA THR A 243 2.76 1.68 18.47
C THR A 243 3.86 0.96 17.68
N MET A 244 5.05 1.56 17.56
CA MET A 244 6.20 0.94 16.91
C MET A 244 6.70 -0.28 17.69
N LEU A 245 6.89 -0.17 18.99
CA LEU A 245 7.33 -1.28 19.85
C LEU A 245 6.31 -2.41 19.90
N LEU A 246 5.02 -2.08 20.05
CA LEU A 246 3.94 -3.08 20.00
C LEU A 246 3.87 -3.75 18.61
N GLY A 247 4.10 -2.99 17.55
CA GLY A 247 4.15 -3.51 16.17
C GLY A 247 5.29 -4.51 15.98
N LEU A 248 6.50 -4.21 16.46
CA LEU A 248 7.64 -5.14 16.41
C LEU A 248 7.38 -6.41 17.22
N ALA A 249 6.84 -6.28 18.43
CA ALA A 249 6.44 -7.42 19.24
C ALA A 249 5.36 -8.27 18.54
N GLY A 250 4.39 -7.61 17.89
CA GLY A 250 3.35 -8.26 17.10
C GLY A 250 3.91 -9.02 15.89
N VAL A 251 4.85 -8.44 15.15
CA VAL A 251 5.52 -9.12 14.02
C VAL A 251 6.34 -10.32 14.49
N ALA A 252 7.09 -10.17 15.59
CA ALA A 252 7.85 -11.27 16.18
C ALA A 252 6.91 -12.42 16.60
N TRP A 253 5.79 -12.08 17.25
CA TRP A 253 4.78 -13.09 17.60
C TRP A 253 4.16 -13.74 16.37
N CYS A 254 3.80 -12.98 15.35
CA CYS A 254 3.28 -13.52 14.08
C CYS A 254 4.28 -14.49 13.42
N THR A 255 5.57 -14.12 13.42
CA THR A 255 6.64 -14.99 12.89
C THR A 255 6.74 -16.30 13.65
N LEU A 256 6.75 -16.24 14.98
CA LEU A 256 6.77 -17.43 15.84
C LEU A 256 5.51 -18.29 15.64
N ALA A 257 4.33 -17.68 15.60
CA ALA A 257 3.07 -18.39 15.37
C ALA A 257 3.02 -19.05 13.98
N ALA A 258 3.56 -18.40 12.96
CA ALA A 258 3.67 -18.98 11.62
C ALA A 258 4.55 -20.22 11.61
N VAL A 259 5.72 -20.16 12.25
CA VAL A 259 6.70 -21.25 12.25
C VAL A 259 6.27 -22.39 13.18
N LEU A 260 5.93 -22.08 14.44
CA LEU A 260 5.68 -23.09 15.47
C LEU A 260 4.26 -23.65 15.40
N GLN A 261 3.27 -22.83 15.08
CA GLN A 261 1.86 -23.21 15.05
C GLN A 261 1.31 -23.39 13.63
N ARG A 262 2.16 -23.17 12.60
CA ARG A 262 1.80 -23.24 11.17
C ARG A 262 0.61 -22.35 10.81
N ARG A 263 0.50 -21.20 11.44
CA ARG A 263 -0.58 -20.24 11.20
C ARG A 263 -0.32 -19.45 9.93
N VAL A 264 -1.10 -19.71 8.90
CA VAL A 264 -0.97 -19.06 7.58
C VAL A 264 -1.30 -17.57 7.65
N ASP A 265 -2.30 -17.18 8.45
CA ASP A 265 -2.69 -15.78 8.66
C ASP A 265 -1.57 -14.95 9.30
N ALA A 266 -0.92 -15.49 10.33
CA ALA A 266 0.24 -14.88 10.96
C ALA A 266 1.45 -14.81 10.00
N GLY A 267 1.66 -15.88 9.22
CA GLY A 267 2.69 -15.93 8.18
C GLY A 267 2.51 -14.84 7.11
N ALA A 268 1.27 -14.58 6.69
CA ALA A 268 0.98 -13.52 5.74
C ALA A 268 1.39 -12.13 6.28
N VAL A 269 1.11 -11.83 7.55
CA VAL A 269 1.53 -10.58 8.20
C VAL A 269 3.05 -10.47 8.25
N ALA A 270 3.75 -11.55 8.68
CA ALA A 270 5.20 -11.57 8.75
C ALA A 270 5.86 -11.37 7.38
N ILE A 271 5.33 -12.02 6.33
CA ILE A 271 5.82 -11.89 4.94
C ILE A 271 5.60 -10.46 4.42
N LEU A 272 4.41 -9.87 4.61
CA LEU A 272 4.13 -8.50 4.18
C LEU A 272 5.07 -7.50 4.86
N TYR A 273 5.30 -7.65 6.16
CA TYR A 273 6.25 -6.80 6.88
C TYR A 273 7.69 -7.00 6.38
N ALA A 274 8.14 -8.25 6.26
CA ALA A 274 9.47 -8.58 5.79
C ALA A 274 9.72 -8.06 4.36
N ALA A 275 8.74 -8.17 3.46
CA ALA A 275 8.85 -7.66 2.10
C ALA A 275 8.91 -6.13 2.07
N SER A 276 8.11 -5.44 2.91
CA SER A 276 8.12 -3.98 2.98
C SER A 276 9.46 -3.41 3.44
N ILE A 277 10.10 -4.02 4.43
CA ILE A 277 11.41 -3.60 4.92
C ILE A 277 12.55 -4.17 4.04
N GLY A 278 12.43 -5.42 3.61
CA GLY A 278 13.43 -6.10 2.77
C GLY A 278 13.74 -5.36 1.48
N PHE A 279 12.72 -4.77 0.85
CA PHE A 279 12.92 -3.91 -0.31
C PHE A 279 13.91 -2.76 0.01
N TRP A 280 13.75 -2.09 1.13
CA TRP A 280 14.63 -0.98 1.54
C TRP A 280 16.01 -1.42 2.01
N ILE A 281 16.15 -2.65 2.52
CA ILE A 281 17.47 -3.22 2.87
C ILE A 281 18.30 -3.46 1.60
N ILE A 282 17.64 -3.86 0.51
CA ILE A 282 18.32 -4.19 -0.75
C ILE A 282 18.51 -2.95 -1.63
N ALA A 283 17.58 -2.00 -1.59
CA ALA A 283 17.58 -0.81 -2.45
C ALA A 283 18.28 0.42 -1.84
N ALA A 284 18.76 0.34 -0.59
CA ALA A 284 19.37 1.45 0.14
C ALA A 284 20.88 1.58 -0.09
#